data_e1e65f2cde6d9f8ae08ac8b1f7d48dfb
#
_entry.id   e1e65f2cde6d9f8ae08ac8b1f7d48dfb
#
_cell.length_a   1.000
_cell.length_b   1.000
_cell.length_c   1.000
_cell.angle_alpha   90.00
_cell.angle_beta   90.00
_cell.angle_gamma   90.00
#
_symmetry.space_group_name_H-M   'P 1'
#
loop_
_entity.id
_entity.type
_entity.pdbx_description
1 polymer ?
#
loop_
_entity_poly.entity_id
_entity_poly.type
_entity_poly.pdbx_seq_one_letter_code
_entity_poly.pdbx_strand_id
1 'polypeptide(L)'
;MKKLLLLLLFAGILNTGSVFGWGREGHETIAKIAERNLTKKAKKRIEKYLGGHSVVYFAKWMDEYRHTPEYKFTNNWHTAPVNADLSYEDSMLKEGGNAIYGLELAIENLKNYRNLTDSTVEVNLKYVIHLVGDMHCPAHIKYTTHNMKYDVMFEDKYHKPHKFYVHSVWDNEIITTTRIWSGSE
;
A
#
# COMPACT_ATOMS: atom_id res chain seq x y z
N MET A 1 -51.27 -22.19 18.99
CA MET A 1 -49.93 -22.68 18.69
C MET A 1 -49.32 -21.77 17.64
N LYS A 2 -48.52 -20.81 18.05
CA LYS A 2 -47.88 -19.81 17.14
C LYS A 2 -46.57 -20.41 16.65
N LYS A 3 -46.47 -20.62 15.32
CA LYS A 3 -45.24 -21.05 14.68
C LYS A 3 -44.31 -19.86 14.59
N LEU A 4 -43.19 -19.92 15.35
CA LEU A 4 -42.12 -18.95 15.27
C LEU A 4 -41.29 -19.22 14.02
N LEU A 5 -41.42 -18.37 13.01
CA LEU A 5 -40.60 -18.42 11.79
C LEU A 5 -39.26 -17.79 12.10
N LEU A 6 -38.23 -18.60 12.28
CA LEU A 6 -36.85 -18.15 12.45
C LEU A 6 -36.32 -17.77 11.08
N LEU A 7 -36.32 -16.50 10.77
CA LEU A 7 -35.64 -15.96 9.58
C LEU A 7 -34.13 -15.89 9.90
N LEU A 8 -33.40 -16.92 9.48
CA LEU A 8 -31.96 -16.86 9.41
C LEU A 8 -31.56 -15.86 8.31
N LEU A 9 -31.34 -14.63 8.71
CA LEU A 9 -30.61 -13.64 7.89
C LEU A 9 -29.19 -14.16 7.71
N PHE A 10 -28.94 -14.84 6.60
CA PHE A 10 -27.60 -15.10 6.11
C PHE A 10 -27.06 -13.74 5.62
N ALA A 11 -26.48 -12.98 6.56
CA ALA A 11 -25.66 -11.84 6.21
C ALA A 11 -24.43 -12.40 5.49
N GLY A 12 -24.57 -12.51 4.14
CA GLY A 12 -23.42 -12.71 3.28
C GLY A 12 -22.46 -11.56 3.58
N ILE A 13 -21.39 -11.86 4.28
CA ILE A 13 -20.23 -10.97 4.36
C ILE A 13 -19.74 -10.87 2.93
N LEU A 14 -20.21 -9.84 2.20
CA LEU A 14 -19.55 -9.38 1.00
C LEU A 14 -18.15 -8.95 1.45
N ASN A 15 -17.22 -9.87 1.30
CA ASN A 15 -15.81 -9.57 1.38
C ASN A 15 -15.55 -8.63 0.19
N THR A 16 -15.82 -7.34 0.38
CA THR A 16 -15.33 -6.30 -0.51
C THR A 16 -13.82 -6.34 -0.32
N GLY A 17 -13.15 -7.15 -1.13
CA GLY A 17 -11.71 -7.24 -1.14
C GLY A 17 -11.18 -5.82 -1.30
N SER A 18 -10.71 -5.26 -0.20
CA SER A 18 -10.02 -3.99 -0.22
C SER A 18 -8.82 -4.20 -1.12
N VAL A 19 -8.77 -3.45 -2.22
CA VAL A 19 -7.60 -3.42 -3.11
C VAL A 19 -6.53 -2.69 -2.34
N PHE A 20 -5.70 -3.46 -1.65
CA PHE A 20 -4.53 -2.97 -0.94
C PHE A 20 -3.35 -2.99 -1.92
N GLY A 21 -2.40 -2.08 -1.78
CA GLY A 21 -1.07 -2.20 -2.31
C GLY A 21 -0.37 -3.46 -1.84
N TRP A 22 0.92 -3.61 -2.07
CA TRP A 22 1.64 -4.77 -1.53
C TRP A 22 1.02 -5.19 -0.21
N GLY A 23 0.68 -6.46 -0.04
CA GLY A 23 0.25 -6.99 1.26
C GLY A 23 1.27 -6.63 2.34
N ARG A 24 0.97 -6.92 3.58
CA ARG A 24 1.86 -6.62 4.71
C ARG A 24 3.31 -7.03 4.42
N GLU A 25 3.50 -8.25 3.93
CA GLU A 25 4.80 -8.86 3.67
C GLU A 25 5.60 -8.08 2.62
N GLY A 26 4.95 -7.61 1.57
CA GLY A 26 5.59 -6.82 0.52
C GLY A 26 6.04 -5.45 1.03
N HIS A 27 5.15 -4.70 1.68
CA HIS A 27 5.47 -3.40 2.27
C HIS A 27 6.58 -3.50 3.31
N GLU A 28 6.50 -4.48 4.23
CA GLU A 28 7.51 -4.69 5.26
C GLU A 28 8.87 -5.09 4.65
N THR A 29 8.86 -5.89 3.58
CA THR A 29 10.09 -6.29 2.88
C THR A 29 10.78 -5.08 2.24
N ILE A 30 10.04 -4.25 1.49
CA ILE A 30 10.60 -3.04 0.86
C ILE A 30 11.12 -2.07 1.91
N ALA A 31 10.35 -1.83 2.96
CA ALA A 31 10.76 -0.98 4.08
C ALA A 31 12.02 -1.53 4.78
N LYS A 32 12.13 -2.87 4.91
CA LYS A 32 13.32 -3.51 5.50
C LYS A 32 14.56 -3.36 4.62
N ILE A 33 14.42 -3.48 3.31
CA ILE A 33 15.50 -3.23 2.36
C ILE A 33 15.95 -1.77 2.47
N ALA A 34 15.01 -0.82 2.49
CA ALA A 34 15.30 0.59 2.66
C ALA A 34 16.03 0.85 3.99
N GLU A 35 15.55 0.28 5.10
CA GLU A 35 16.15 0.43 6.42
C GLU A 35 17.61 -0.04 6.46
N ARG A 36 17.91 -1.17 5.81
CA ARG A 36 19.28 -1.72 5.73
C ARG A 36 20.25 -0.81 4.96
N ASN A 37 19.73 0.04 4.09
CA ASN A 37 20.51 0.98 3.28
C ASN A 37 20.56 2.39 3.87
N LEU A 38 19.89 2.66 4.97
CA LEU A 38 19.98 3.95 5.66
C LEU A 38 21.33 4.11 6.33
N THR A 39 21.89 5.32 6.25
CA THR A 39 23.03 5.68 7.13
C THR A 39 22.59 5.66 8.59
N LYS A 40 23.51 5.36 9.52
CA LYS A 40 23.22 5.39 10.97
C LYS A 40 22.59 6.72 11.40
N LYS A 41 23.03 7.84 10.82
CA LYS A 41 22.53 9.18 11.12
C LYS A 41 21.07 9.34 10.63
N ALA A 42 20.77 8.89 9.41
CA ALA A 42 19.42 8.94 8.86
C ALA A 42 18.47 8.06 9.67
N LYS A 43 18.85 6.80 9.92
CA LYS A 43 18.07 5.86 10.72
C LYS A 43 17.69 6.46 12.09
N LYS A 44 18.68 6.92 12.86
CA LYS A 44 18.45 7.52 14.19
C LYS A 44 17.51 8.73 14.13
N ARG A 45 17.60 9.54 13.06
CA ARG A 45 16.74 10.72 12.89
C ARG A 45 15.30 10.34 12.53
N ILE A 46 15.14 9.40 11.64
CA ILE A 46 13.80 8.88 11.24
C ILE A 46 13.13 8.24 12.45
N GLU A 47 13.80 7.34 13.15
CA GLU A 47 13.27 6.68 14.35
C GLU A 47 12.83 7.70 15.42
N LYS A 48 13.57 8.81 15.60
CA LYS A 48 13.16 9.88 16.51
C LYS A 48 11.76 10.42 16.19
N TYR A 49 11.49 10.71 14.91
CA TYR A 49 10.18 11.22 14.47
C TYR A 49 9.10 10.14 14.46
N LEU A 50 9.47 8.89 14.32
CA LEU A 50 8.57 7.72 14.35
C LEU A 50 8.38 7.16 15.78
N GLY A 51 8.59 7.96 16.83
CA GLY A 51 8.38 7.55 18.21
C GLY A 51 9.25 6.37 18.68
N GLY A 52 10.45 6.23 18.10
CA GLY A 52 11.39 5.13 18.38
C GLY A 52 11.16 3.88 17.52
N HIS A 53 10.14 3.86 16.67
CA HIS A 53 9.85 2.72 15.80
C HIS A 53 10.69 2.77 14.51
N SER A 54 10.92 1.58 13.94
CA SER A 54 11.54 1.44 12.63
C SER A 54 10.58 1.84 11.49
N VAL A 55 11.12 2.09 10.31
CA VAL A 55 10.30 2.34 9.10
C VAL A 55 9.41 1.14 8.76
N VAL A 56 9.85 -0.09 9.08
CA VAL A 56 9.08 -1.32 8.84
C VAL A 56 7.76 -1.33 9.61
N TYR A 57 7.76 -0.81 10.85
CA TYR A 57 6.56 -0.75 11.68
C TYR A 57 5.41 0.04 11.01
N PHE A 58 5.75 1.09 10.27
CA PHE A 58 4.77 1.94 9.59
C PHE A 58 4.57 1.61 8.11
N ALA A 59 5.17 0.56 7.60
CA ALA A 59 5.13 0.24 6.18
C ALA A 59 3.70 0.12 5.63
N LYS A 60 2.76 -0.37 6.43
CA LYS A 60 1.35 -0.56 6.06
C LYS A 60 0.39 0.52 6.58
N TRP A 61 0.92 1.55 7.22
CA TRP A 61 0.11 2.53 7.95
C TRP A 61 -0.95 3.24 7.08
N MET A 62 -0.62 3.64 5.85
CA MET A 62 -1.57 4.33 4.98
C MET A 62 -2.78 3.47 4.64
N ASP A 63 -2.59 2.19 4.35
CA ASP A 63 -3.68 1.25 4.08
C ASP A 63 -4.65 1.12 5.26
N GLU A 64 -4.11 1.11 6.47
CA GLU A 64 -4.90 0.99 7.70
C GLU A 64 -5.71 2.26 8.00
N TYR A 65 -5.16 3.43 7.67
CA TYR A 65 -5.73 4.72 8.06
C TYR A 65 -6.47 5.46 6.94
N ARG A 66 -6.26 5.15 5.66
CA ARG A 66 -6.90 5.84 4.53
C ARG A 66 -8.44 5.85 4.56
N HIS A 67 -9.06 4.96 5.34
CA HIS A 67 -10.52 4.89 5.49
C HIS A 67 -11.04 5.78 6.62
N THR A 68 -10.17 6.32 7.45
CA THR A 68 -10.55 7.25 8.51
C THR A 68 -10.91 8.63 7.92
N PRO A 69 -11.79 9.40 8.57
CA PRO A 69 -12.14 10.73 8.10
C PRO A 69 -10.93 11.65 7.88
N GLU A 70 -9.91 11.53 8.72
CA GLU A 70 -8.70 12.34 8.70
C GLU A 70 -7.82 12.08 7.47
N TYR A 71 -7.74 10.81 7.00
CA TYR A 71 -6.83 10.41 5.89
C TYR A 71 -7.56 9.99 4.62
N LYS A 72 -8.89 10.08 4.59
CA LYS A 72 -9.69 9.68 3.43
C LYS A 72 -9.28 10.39 2.12
N PHE A 73 -8.73 11.57 2.20
CA PHE A 73 -8.22 12.31 1.05
C PHE A 73 -7.05 11.60 0.35
N THR A 74 -6.35 10.69 1.03
CA THR A 74 -5.24 9.93 0.47
C THR A 74 -5.68 8.67 -0.30
N ASN A 75 -6.97 8.38 -0.38
CA ASN A 75 -7.47 7.15 -1.03
C ASN A 75 -6.98 6.95 -2.47
N ASN A 76 -6.78 8.05 -3.21
CA ASN A 76 -6.32 8.00 -4.60
C ASN A 76 -4.79 7.93 -4.73
N TRP A 77 -4.05 8.05 -3.62
CA TRP A 77 -2.59 8.15 -3.66
C TRP A 77 -1.87 6.81 -3.85
N HIS A 78 -2.58 5.69 -3.74
CA HIS A 78 -1.98 4.35 -3.81
C HIS A 78 -1.63 3.88 -5.22
N THR A 79 -1.96 4.62 -6.26
CA THR A 79 -1.69 4.23 -7.66
C THR A 79 -1.20 5.40 -8.48
N ALA A 80 -0.36 5.12 -9.48
CA ALA A 80 0.13 6.11 -10.44
C ALA A 80 -0.37 5.81 -11.85
N PRO A 81 -1.04 6.75 -12.54
CA PRO A 81 -1.31 6.62 -13.96
C PRO A 81 -0.02 6.82 -14.75
N VAL A 82 0.18 6.05 -15.80
CA VAL A 82 1.31 6.19 -16.72
C VAL A 82 0.90 5.89 -18.16
N ASN A 83 1.63 6.42 -19.11
CA ASN A 83 1.54 6.04 -20.51
C ASN A 83 2.16 4.66 -20.78
N ALA A 84 2.02 4.15 -22.00
CA ALA A 84 2.57 2.84 -22.39
C ALA A 84 4.10 2.77 -22.27
N ASP A 85 4.79 3.89 -22.42
CA ASP A 85 6.24 4.04 -22.27
C ASP A 85 6.70 4.33 -20.83
N LEU A 86 5.79 4.21 -19.86
CA LEU A 86 6.00 4.51 -18.44
C LEU A 86 6.19 6.01 -18.13
N SER A 87 5.98 6.89 -19.08
CA SER A 87 6.02 8.33 -18.80
C SER A 87 4.81 8.77 -17.97
N TYR A 88 5.02 9.77 -17.13
CA TYR A 88 3.97 10.48 -16.40
C TYR A 88 3.89 11.92 -16.89
N GLU A 89 2.68 12.42 -17.06
CA GLU A 89 2.41 13.80 -17.46
C GLU A 89 1.52 14.48 -16.43
N ASP A 90 1.74 15.78 -16.19
CA ASP A 90 0.94 16.56 -15.23
C ASP A 90 -0.57 16.54 -15.56
N SER A 91 -0.92 16.39 -16.85
CA SER A 91 -2.29 16.21 -17.31
C SER A 91 -3.00 14.97 -16.74
N MET A 92 -2.23 13.99 -16.25
CA MET A 92 -2.75 12.79 -15.60
C MET A 92 -3.14 13.01 -14.14
N LEU A 93 -2.75 14.13 -13.54
CA LEU A 93 -3.15 14.50 -12.19
C LEU A 93 -4.62 14.89 -12.17
N LYS A 94 -5.42 14.10 -11.46
CA LYS A 94 -6.84 14.36 -11.23
C LYS A 94 -7.07 14.96 -9.86
N GLU A 95 -8.26 15.50 -9.66
CA GLU A 95 -8.72 15.94 -8.34
C GLU A 95 -8.54 14.79 -7.32
N GLY A 96 -8.00 15.12 -6.16
CA GLY A 96 -7.67 14.15 -5.11
C GLY A 96 -6.28 13.51 -5.21
N GLY A 97 -5.52 13.83 -6.28
CA GLY A 97 -4.13 13.38 -6.41
C GLY A 97 -3.96 11.95 -6.90
N ASN A 98 -2.73 11.47 -6.86
CA ASN A 98 -2.30 10.10 -7.14
C ASN A 98 -1.01 9.81 -6.34
N ALA A 99 -0.40 8.63 -6.51
CA ALA A 99 0.80 8.24 -5.77
C ALA A 99 2.00 9.18 -6.02
N ILE A 100 2.16 9.66 -7.25
CA ILE A 100 3.26 10.58 -7.61
C ILE A 100 3.08 11.90 -6.87
N TYR A 101 1.88 12.48 -6.96
CA TYR A 101 1.54 13.70 -6.23
C TYR A 101 1.77 13.59 -4.72
N GLY A 102 1.25 12.51 -4.11
CA GLY A 102 1.41 12.29 -2.67
C GLY A 102 2.87 12.14 -2.24
N LEU A 103 3.65 11.44 -3.07
CA LEU A 103 5.08 11.22 -2.80
C LEU A 103 5.87 12.51 -2.96
N GLU A 104 5.65 13.29 -4.02
CA GLU A 104 6.31 14.58 -4.25
C GLU A 104 5.99 15.58 -3.14
N LEU A 105 4.72 15.68 -2.74
CA LEU A 105 4.30 16.52 -1.63
C LEU A 105 5.01 16.14 -0.32
N ALA A 106 5.06 14.84 -0.01
CA ALA A 106 5.72 14.37 1.20
C ALA A 106 7.23 14.64 1.17
N ILE A 107 7.89 14.42 0.03
CA ILE A 107 9.32 14.69 -0.15
C ILE A 107 9.61 16.19 0.02
N GLU A 108 8.82 17.08 -0.59
CA GLU A 108 9.01 18.52 -0.48
C GLU A 108 8.84 19.00 0.96
N ASN A 109 7.82 18.52 1.67
CA ASN A 109 7.65 18.78 3.09
C ASN A 109 8.89 18.31 3.89
N LEU A 110 9.39 17.10 3.63
CA LEU A 110 10.53 16.55 4.34
C LEU A 110 11.85 17.27 4.04
N LYS A 111 12.02 17.90 2.88
CA LYS A 111 13.16 18.80 2.62
C LYS A 111 13.17 19.98 3.60
N ASN A 112 12.00 20.45 3.98
CA ASN A 112 11.80 21.56 4.91
C ASN A 112 11.50 21.12 6.37
N TYR A 113 11.80 19.87 6.73
CA TYR A 113 11.38 19.24 7.99
C TYR A 113 11.71 20.05 9.26
N ARG A 114 12.73 20.91 9.23
CA ARG A 114 13.13 21.75 10.39
C ARG A 114 12.11 22.86 10.71
N ASN A 115 11.28 23.22 9.75
CA ASN A 115 10.25 24.27 9.87
C ASN A 115 8.87 23.67 10.11
N LEU A 116 8.76 22.34 10.23
CA LEU A 116 7.50 21.63 10.44
C LEU A 116 7.39 21.13 11.88
N THR A 117 6.18 20.87 12.31
CA THR A 117 5.94 20.18 13.58
C THR A 117 6.40 18.72 13.50
N ASP A 118 6.76 18.12 14.62
CA ASP A 118 7.19 16.71 14.67
C ASP A 118 6.09 15.78 14.13
N SER A 119 4.81 16.08 14.39
CA SER A 119 3.68 15.31 13.85
C SER A 119 3.54 15.44 12.33
N THR A 120 3.80 16.61 11.77
CA THR A 120 3.81 16.80 10.32
C THR A 120 4.96 16.02 9.67
N VAL A 121 6.14 16.03 10.28
CA VAL A 121 7.29 15.24 9.80
C VAL A 121 6.98 13.76 9.87
N GLU A 122 6.41 13.29 10.98
CA GLU A 122 6.02 11.89 11.17
C GLU A 122 5.07 11.41 10.06
N VAL A 123 4.00 12.16 9.80
CA VAL A 123 3.01 11.77 8.79
C VAL A 123 3.61 11.75 7.39
N ASN A 124 4.45 12.72 7.03
CA ASN A 124 5.10 12.72 5.73
C ASN A 124 6.12 11.56 5.58
N LEU A 125 6.80 11.17 6.65
CA LEU A 125 7.64 9.96 6.65
C LEU A 125 6.80 8.71 6.38
N LYS A 126 5.64 8.57 7.01
CA LYS A 126 4.72 7.44 6.77
C LYS A 126 4.22 7.41 5.33
N TYR A 127 3.93 8.57 4.72
CA TYR A 127 3.58 8.64 3.30
C TYR A 127 4.71 8.14 2.42
N VAL A 128 5.94 8.62 2.60
CA VAL A 128 7.08 8.16 1.80
C VAL A 128 7.30 6.65 1.96
N ILE A 129 7.28 6.14 3.20
CA ILE A 129 7.49 4.72 3.48
C ILE A 129 6.50 3.85 2.70
N HIS A 130 5.22 4.19 2.74
CA HIS A 130 4.16 3.41 2.11
C HIS A 130 4.14 3.58 0.59
N LEU A 131 4.11 4.83 0.10
CA LEU A 131 3.98 5.11 -1.33
C LEU A 131 5.17 4.61 -2.16
N VAL A 132 6.39 4.63 -1.60
CA VAL A 132 7.53 3.98 -2.25
C VAL A 132 7.28 2.48 -2.36
N GLY A 133 6.68 1.84 -1.34
CA GLY A 133 6.26 0.45 -1.42
C GLY A 133 5.28 0.21 -2.57
N ASP A 134 4.21 0.99 -2.64
CA ASP A 134 3.21 0.90 -3.71
C ASP A 134 3.83 1.04 -5.11
N MET A 135 4.76 1.99 -5.28
CA MET A 135 5.42 2.20 -6.58
C MET A 135 6.38 1.07 -6.99
N HIS A 136 6.67 0.13 -6.11
CA HIS A 136 7.37 -1.11 -6.44
C HIS A 136 6.41 -2.27 -6.78
N CYS A 137 5.10 -2.07 -6.71
CA CYS A 137 4.09 -3.04 -7.10
C CYS A 137 3.58 -2.77 -8.52
N PRO A 138 3.76 -3.69 -9.49
CA PRO A 138 3.27 -3.50 -10.86
C PRO A 138 1.76 -3.23 -10.95
N ALA A 139 0.97 -3.78 -10.01
CA ALA A 139 -0.48 -3.59 -9.97
C ALA A 139 -0.90 -2.15 -9.61
N HIS A 140 0.01 -1.36 -9.01
CA HIS A 140 -0.22 0.04 -8.66
C HIS A 140 0.13 1.01 -9.80
N ILE A 141 0.77 0.51 -10.86
CA ILE A 141 1.00 1.27 -12.08
C ILE A 141 -0.22 1.13 -12.98
N LYS A 142 -0.93 2.21 -13.21
CA LYS A 142 -2.18 2.26 -14.00
C LYS A 142 -1.87 2.72 -15.41
N TYR A 143 -1.63 1.80 -16.31
CA TYR A 143 -1.48 2.13 -17.72
C TYR A 143 -2.75 2.73 -18.30
N THR A 144 -2.64 3.83 -19.02
CA THR A 144 -3.79 4.47 -19.70
C THR A 144 -4.37 3.58 -20.81
N THR A 145 -3.56 2.67 -21.35
CA THR A 145 -3.92 1.77 -22.47
C THR A 145 -4.34 0.37 -22.05
N HIS A 146 -4.07 -0.04 -20.81
CA HIS A 146 -4.33 -1.40 -20.33
C HIS A 146 -5.13 -1.40 -19.03
N ASN A 147 -6.09 -2.32 -18.96
CA ASN A 147 -6.88 -2.52 -17.77
C ASN A 147 -6.52 -3.88 -17.13
N MET A 148 -5.87 -3.86 -15.98
CA MET A 148 -5.56 -5.06 -15.20
C MET A 148 -6.75 -5.56 -14.36
N LYS A 149 -7.98 -5.32 -14.82
CA LYS A 149 -9.21 -5.74 -14.12
C LYS A 149 -9.71 -7.09 -14.66
N TYR A 150 -8.96 -8.16 -14.45
CA TYR A 150 -9.35 -9.52 -14.83
C TYR A 150 -8.87 -10.52 -13.78
N ASP A 151 -9.51 -11.69 -13.80
CA ASP A 151 -9.11 -12.79 -12.94
C ASP A 151 -8.11 -13.69 -13.64
N VAL A 152 -7.24 -14.29 -12.87
CA VAL A 152 -6.25 -15.28 -13.31
C VAL A 152 -6.34 -16.54 -12.47
N MET A 153 -5.96 -17.67 -13.06
CA MET A 153 -5.71 -18.89 -12.31
C MET A 153 -4.27 -18.87 -11.82
N PHE A 154 -4.08 -19.06 -10.54
CA PHE A 154 -2.80 -19.05 -9.88
C PHE A 154 -2.69 -20.34 -9.03
N GLU A 155 -1.59 -21.05 -9.12
CA GLU A 155 -1.35 -22.24 -8.31
C GLU A 155 -0.60 -21.85 -7.04
N ASP A 156 -1.10 -22.33 -5.91
CA ASP A 156 -0.40 -22.19 -4.63
C ASP A 156 0.81 -23.16 -4.53
N LYS A 157 1.56 -23.06 -3.45
CA LYS A 157 2.71 -23.91 -3.17
C LYS A 157 2.40 -25.41 -3.05
N TYR A 158 1.13 -25.79 -3.03
CA TYR A 158 0.66 -27.18 -3.03
C TYR A 158 0.08 -27.59 -4.38
N HIS A 159 0.33 -26.81 -5.43
CA HIS A 159 -0.19 -27.01 -6.80
C HIS A 159 -1.73 -27.03 -6.88
N LYS A 160 -2.39 -26.32 -5.96
CA LYS A 160 -3.83 -26.16 -6.01
C LYS A 160 -4.17 -24.88 -6.78
N PRO A 161 -5.01 -24.98 -7.82
CA PRO A 161 -5.43 -23.82 -8.60
C PRO A 161 -6.44 -22.98 -7.79
N HIS A 162 -6.21 -21.69 -7.77
CA HIS A 162 -7.11 -20.69 -7.21
C HIS A 162 -7.39 -19.61 -8.24
N LYS A 163 -8.60 -19.09 -8.21
CA LYS A 163 -9.00 -17.94 -9.03
C LYS A 163 -8.81 -16.67 -8.22
N PHE A 164 -7.89 -15.81 -8.66
CA PHE A 164 -7.63 -14.53 -8.04
C PHE A 164 -7.79 -13.38 -9.02
N TYR A 165 -8.17 -12.22 -8.51
CA TYR A 165 -8.06 -10.98 -9.23
C TYR A 165 -6.59 -10.64 -9.45
N VAL A 166 -6.18 -10.32 -10.68
CA VAL A 166 -4.76 -10.14 -11.04
C VAL A 166 -4.04 -9.12 -10.14
N HIS A 167 -4.73 -8.07 -9.73
CA HIS A 167 -4.17 -7.09 -8.82
C HIS A 167 -3.78 -7.73 -7.47
N SER A 168 -4.67 -8.56 -6.88
CA SER A 168 -4.37 -9.23 -5.61
C SER A 168 -3.27 -10.28 -5.74
N VAL A 169 -3.07 -10.87 -6.93
CA VAL A 169 -1.93 -11.76 -7.16
C VAL A 169 -0.61 -11.01 -6.96
N TRP A 170 -0.49 -9.82 -7.54
CA TRP A 170 0.71 -8.99 -7.34
C TRP A 170 0.84 -8.47 -5.91
N ASP A 171 -0.26 -8.02 -5.32
CA ASP A 171 -0.24 -7.41 -4.00
C ASP A 171 0.11 -8.38 -2.88
N ASN A 172 -0.36 -9.62 -2.99
CA ASN A 172 -0.32 -10.54 -1.86
C ASN A 172 0.00 -11.98 -2.27
N GLU A 173 -0.75 -12.55 -3.23
CA GLU A 173 -0.77 -13.99 -3.43
C GLU A 173 0.57 -14.55 -3.92
N ILE A 174 1.26 -13.80 -4.77
CA ILE A 174 2.58 -14.21 -5.26
C ILE A 174 3.61 -14.35 -4.12
N ILE A 175 3.45 -13.61 -3.04
CA ILE A 175 4.34 -13.70 -1.87
C ILE A 175 3.82 -14.76 -0.91
N THR A 176 2.55 -14.69 -0.52
CA THR A 176 2.01 -15.49 0.58
C THR A 176 1.73 -16.95 0.21
N THR A 177 1.43 -17.23 -1.07
CA THR A 177 1.08 -18.58 -1.52
C THR A 177 2.26 -19.36 -2.10
N THR A 178 3.30 -18.68 -2.60
CA THR A 178 4.46 -19.34 -3.20
C THR A 178 5.51 -19.80 -2.17
N ARG A 179 5.59 -19.12 -1.01
CA ARG A 179 6.57 -19.39 0.03
C ARG A 179 5.97 -19.27 1.43
N ILE A 180 6.60 -19.97 2.38
CA ILE A 180 6.44 -19.69 3.80
C ILE A 180 7.57 -18.72 4.16
N TRP A 181 7.20 -17.47 4.46
CA TRP A 181 8.16 -16.46 4.90
C TRP A 181 8.34 -16.54 6.40
N SER A 182 9.58 -16.59 6.85
CA SER A 182 9.91 -16.36 8.26
C SER A 182 10.31 -14.91 8.48
N GLY A 183 10.09 -14.37 9.65
CA GLY A 183 10.48 -13.00 9.99
C GLY A 183 12.00 -12.74 9.95
N SER A 184 12.80 -13.79 9.69
CA SER A 184 14.26 -13.74 9.53
C SER A 184 14.71 -13.71 8.07
N GLU A 185 13.82 -13.92 7.12
CA GLU A 185 14.07 -13.87 5.67
C GLU A 185 13.68 -12.50 5.13
#